data_9afd2e4cde63771d6ee7e50cc82e554f
#
_entry.id   9afd2e4cde63771d6ee7e50cc82e554f
#
_cell.length_a   1.000
_cell.length_b   1.000
_cell.length_c   1.000
_cell.angle_alpha   90.00
_cell.angle_beta   90.00
_cell.angle_gamma   90.00
#
_symmetry.space_group_name_H-M   'P 1'
#
loop_
_entity.id
_entity.type
_entity.pdbx_description
1 polymer ?
#
loop_
_entity_poly.entity_id
_entity_poly.type
_entity_poly.pdbx_seq_one_letter_code
_entity_poly.pdbx_strand_id
1 'polypeptide(L)'
;MSQLTFAEAEYQNKKRKTRREIFLEKMDAIIPWKRLENRAAKHYPKGEMGRPPYPLSVMLRVHCLQLFYNLSDPALEDSLYEIESMRRFAGLRLSDNIPDETTILNFRHFLEKHGL
;
A
#
# COMPACT_ATOMS: atom_id res chain seq x y z
N MET A 1 22.76 7.48 -7.70
CA MET A 1 21.71 7.51 -8.72
C MET A 1 21.09 6.13 -8.84
N SER A 2 19.79 6.00 -8.56
CA SER A 2 19.13 4.71 -8.66
C SER A 2 18.87 4.34 -10.11
N GLN A 3 19.06 3.07 -10.43
CA GLN A 3 18.72 2.58 -11.75
C GLN A 3 17.24 2.26 -11.81
N LEU A 4 16.60 2.66 -12.91
CA LEU A 4 15.21 2.34 -13.13
C LEU A 4 15.07 0.88 -13.55
N THR A 5 14.05 0.21 -13.05
CA THR A 5 13.69 -1.12 -13.54
C THR A 5 13.08 -0.98 -14.94
N PHE A 6 12.98 -2.09 -15.66
CA PHE A 6 12.29 -2.12 -16.94
C PHE A 6 10.86 -1.62 -16.81
N ALA A 7 10.15 -2.07 -15.78
CA ALA A 7 8.75 -1.67 -15.54
C ALA A 7 8.63 -0.18 -15.26
N GLU A 8 9.57 0.38 -14.50
CA GLU A 8 9.57 1.81 -14.20
C GLU A 8 9.82 2.64 -15.44
N ALA A 9 10.76 2.19 -16.29
CA ALA A 9 11.08 2.87 -17.55
C ALA A 9 9.87 2.85 -18.49
N GLU A 10 9.20 1.71 -18.62
CA GLU A 10 7.99 1.60 -19.43
C GLU A 10 6.88 2.49 -18.90
N TYR A 11 6.69 2.54 -17.57
CA TYR A 11 5.69 3.39 -16.97
C TYR A 11 5.92 4.86 -17.30
N GLN A 12 7.16 5.32 -17.17
CA GLN A 12 7.50 6.72 -17.43
C GLN A 12 7.28 7.10 -18.90
N ASN A 13 7.33 6.13 -19.80
CA ASN A 13 7.18 6.35 -21.24
C ASN A 13 5.78 6.11 -21.76
N LYS A 14 4.81 5.87 -20.87
CA LYS A 14 3.41 5.67 -21.28
C LYS A 14 2.87 6.92 -21.95
N LYS A 15 2.03 6.71 -22.97
CA LYS A 15 1.41 7.79 -23.71
C LYS A 15 0.32 8.51 -22.94
N ARG A 16 -0.30 7.85 -21.97
CA ARG A 16 -1.30 8.49 -21.12
C ARG A 16 -1.38 7.77 -19.77
N LYS A 17 -1.91 8.49 -18.79
CA LYS A 17 -2.23 7.93 -17.48
C LYS A 17 -3.68 7.46 -17.47
N THR A 18 -3.94 6.37 -16.77
CA THR A 18 -5.30 5.90 -16.58
C THR A 18 -6.02 6.77 -15.54
N ARG A 19 -7.35 6.69 -15.52
CA ARG A 19 -8.14 7.40 -14.51
C ARG A 19 -7.75 7.00 -13.09
N ARG A 20 -7.46 5.71 -12.88
CA ARG A 20 -7.01 5.22 -11.57
C ARG A 20 -5.69 5.84 -11.17
N GLU A 21 -4.72 5.91 -12.07
CA GLU A 21 -3.44 6.54 -11.78
C GLU A 21 -3.59 8.00 -11.37
N ILE A 22 -4.43 8.75 -12.10
CA ILE A 22 -4.68 10.15 -11.79
C ILE A 22 -5.33 10.29 -10.41
N PHE A 23 -6.33 9.45 -10.12
CA PHE A 23 -7.00 9.47 -8.81
C PHE A 23 -6.01 9.17 -7.68
N LEU A 24 -5.21 8.11 -7.84
CA LEU A 24 -4.27 7.70 -6.80
C LEU A 24 -3.16 8.73 -6.59
N GLU A 25 -2.69 9.38 -7.65
CA GLU A 25 -1.72 10.47 -7.51
C GLU A 25 -2.29 11.64 -6.71
N LYS A 26 -3.56 11.99 -6.95
CA LYS A 26 -4.23 13.03 -6.18
C LYS A 26 -4.36 12.65 -4.71
N MET A 27 -4.77 11.42 -4.45
CA MET A 27 -4.92 10.94 -3.07
C MET A 27 -3.57 10.90 -2.36
N ASP A 28 -2.52 10.49 -3.05
CA ASP A 28 -1.19 10.47 -2.49
C ASP A 28 -0.73 11.86 -2.06
N ALA A 29 -1.10 12.88 -2.83
CA ALA A 29 -0.72 14.26 -2.54
C ALA A 29 -1.50 14.89 -1.38
N ILE A 30 -2.76 14.50 -1.17
CA ILE A 30 -3.62 15.16 -0.18
C ILE A 30 -3.72 14.44 1.16
N ILE A 31 -3.41 13.14 1.22
CA ILE A 31 -3.48 12.40 2.47
C ILE A 31 -2.28 12.76 3.36
N PRO A 32 -2.52 13.09 4.64
CA PRO A 32 -1.43 13.47 5.54
C PRO A 32 -0.72 12.23 6.10
N TRP A 33 0.06 11.58 5.26
CA TRP A 33 0.72 10.30 5.56
C TRP A 33 1.53 10.33 6.85
N LYS A 34 2.32 11.37 7.04
CA LYS A 34 3.19 11.46 8.21
C LYS A 34 2.38 11.52 9.50
N ARG A 35 1.27 12.24 9.48
CA ARG A 35 0.39 12.33 10.64
C ARG A 35 -0.23 10.96 10.96
N LEU A 36 -0.69 10.27 9.93
CA LEU A 36 -1.27 8.93 10.10
C LEU A 36 -0.25 7.94 10.61
N GLU A 37 0.95 7.95 10.03
CA GLU A 37 2.03 7.08 10.47
C GLU A 37 2.41 7.34 11.92
N ASN A 38 2.51 8.61 12.33
CA ASN A 38 2.86 8.96 13.69
C ASN A 38 1.82 8.45 14.69
N ARG A 39 0.54 8.51 14.34
CA ARG A 39 -0.51 7.99 15.22
C ARG A 39 -0.45 6.49 15.38
N ALA A 40 -0.22 5.78 14.30
CA ALA A 40 -0.22 4.32 14.31
C ALA A 40 1.10 3.72 14.82
N ALA A 41 2.20 4.43 14.65
CA ALA A 41 3.54 3.91 14.95
C ALA A 41 3.70 3.51 16.42
N LYS A 42 3.00 4.18 17.32
CA LYS A 42 3.07 3.89 18.75
C LYS A 42 2.67 2.47 19.09
N HIS A 43 1.81 1.89 18.30
CA HIS A 43 1.22 0.57 18.56
C HIS A 43 1.70 -0.49 17.58
N TYR A 44 2.38 -0.10 16.52
CA TYR A 44 2.74 -1.02 15.46
C TYR A 44 3.90 -1.93 15.88
N PRO A 45 3.82 -3.25 15.61
CA PRO A 45 4.87 -4.19 16.00
C PRO A 45 6.23 -3.83 15.42
N LYS A 46 7.28 -4.06 16.23
CA LYS A 46 8.66 -3.75 15.84
C LYS A 46 9.44 -4.94 15.30
N GLY A 47 8.77 -6.07 15.10
CA GLY A 47 9.41 -7.23 14.51
C GLY A 47 10.39 -7.96 15.41
N GLU A 48 10.10 -8.02 16.71
CA GLU A 48 11.04 -8.59 17.69
C GLU A 48 11.17 -10.11 17.63
N MET A 49 10.15 -10.80 17.13
CA MET A 49 10.09 -12.26 17.19
C MET A 49 10.06 -12.86 15.77
N GLY A 50 11.17 -12.82 15.08
CA GLY A 50 11.28 -13.46 13.78
C GLY A 50 11.05 -12.52 12.60
N ARG A 51 10.06 -12.81 11.74
CA ARG A 51 9.83 -12.04 10.52
C ARG A 51 9.51 -10.58 10.82
N PRO A 52 10.25 -9.62 10.21
CA PRO A 52 9.89 -8.21 10.36
C PRO A 52 8.49 -7.95 9.80
N PRO A 53 7.72 -7.07 10.43
CA PRO A 53 6.42 -6.71 9.88
C PRO A 53 6.59 -5.91 8.59
N TYR A 54 5.51 -5.84 7.80
CA TYR A 54 5.50 -4.93 6.65
C TYR A 54 5.69 -3.50 7.15
N PRO A 55 6.35 -2.63 6.36
CA PRO A 55 6.46 -1.23 6.74
C PRO A 55 5.10 -0.61 6.97
N LEU A 56 4.97 0.16 8.04
CA LEU A 56 3.69 0.81 8.37
C LEU A 56 3.19 1.68 7.22
N SER A 57 4.10 2.40 6.54
CA SER A 57 3.75 3.23 5.40
C SER A 57 3.06 2.42 4.29
N VAL A 58 3.54 1.22 4.04
CA VAL A 58 2.94 0.33 3.04
C VAL A 58 1.55 -0.11 3.47
N MET A 59 1.42 -0.57 4.73
CA MET A 59 0.14 -1.09 5.22
C MET A 59 -0.94 -0.01 5.29
N LEU A 60 -0.58 1.23 5.64
CA LEU A 60 -1.53 2.32 5.63
C LEU A 60 -2.04 2.61 4.21
N ARG A 61 -1.15 2.58 3.23
CA ARG A 61 -1.52 2.79 1.84
C ARG A 61 -2.38 1.65 1.29
N VAL A 62 -2.05 0.42 1.66
CA VAL A 62 -2.85 -0.76 1.30
C VAL A 62 -4.26 -0.63 1.88
N HIS A 63 -4.37 -0.21 3.15
CA HIS A 63 -5.67 0.00 3.77
C HIS A 63 -6.48 1.08 3.05
N CYS A 64 -5.84 2.17 2.66
CA CYS A 64 -6.52 3.22 1.88
C CYS A 64 -7.07 2.68 0.57
N LEU A 65 -6.32 1.83 -0.13
CA LEU A 65 -6.81 1.20 -1.35
C LEU A 65 -8.07 0.38 -1.09
N GLN A 66 -8.11 -0.33 0.03
CA GLN A 66 -9.29 -1.10 0.41
C GLN A 66 -10.50 -0.19 0.59
N LEU A 67 -10.31 0.96 1.22
CA LEU A 67 -11.39 1.92 1.44
C LEU A 67 -11.83 2.60 0.15
N PHE A 68 -10.87 3.01 -0.68
CA PHE A 68 -11.20 3.72 -1.94
C PHE A 68 -12.06 2.88 -2.86
N TYR A 69 -11.77 1.59 -2.93
CA TYR A 69 -12.43 0.69 -3.91
C TYR A 69 -13.36 -0.32 -3.25
N ASN A 70 -13.56 -0.20 -1.95
CA ASN A 70 -14.47 -1.06 -1.18
C ASN A 70 -14.18 -2.55 -1.43
N LEU A 71 -12.92 -2.94 -1.30
CA LEU A 71 -12.47 -4.29 -1.62
C LEU A 71 -12.51 -5.21 -0.40
N SER A 72 -12.88 -6.47 -0.63
CA SER A 72 -12.67 -7.51 0.38
C SER A 72 -11.19 -7.80 0.53
N ASP A 73 -10.81 -8.49 1.61
CA ASP A 73 -9.42 -8.83 1.83
C ASP A 73 -8.82 -9.65 0.68
N PRO A 74 -9.49 -10.72 0.19
CA PRO A 74 -8.97 -11.45 -0.97
C PRO A 74 -8.92 -10.61 -2.24
N ALA A 75 -9.93 -9.78 -2.49
CA ALA A 75 -9.95 -8.93 -3.68
C ALA A 75 -8.82 -7.91 -3.67
N LEU A 76 -8.49 -7.37 -2.50
CA LEU A 76 -7.37 -6.45 -2.37
C LEU A 76 -6.05 -7.15 -2.64
N GLU A 77 -5.86 -8.34 -2.09
CA GLU A 77 -4.66 -9.14 -2.37
C GLU A 77 -4.50 -9.36 -3.87
N ASP A 78 -5.56 -9.83 -4.54
CA ASP A 78 -5.52 -10.06 -5.99
C ASP A 78 -5.23 -8.77 -6.76
N SER A 79 -5.85 -7.67 -6.34
CA SER A 79 -5.65 -6.37 -7.00
C SER A 79 -4.19 -5.91 -6.92
N LEU A 80 -3.52 -6.17 -5.80
CA LEU A 80 -2.11 -5.83 -5.67
C LEU A 80 -1.24 -6.63 -6.64
N TYR A 81 -1.61 -7.88 -6.92
CA TYR A 81 -0.90 -8.68 -7.92
C TYR A 81 -1.20 -8.23 -9.35
N GLU A 82 -2.41 -7.82 -9.63
CA GLU A 82 -2.86 -7.57 -10.99
C GLU A 82 -2.76 -6.12 -11.45
N ILE A 83 -2.87 -5.16 -10.53
CA ILE A 83 -2.99 -3.74 -10.88
C ILE A 83 -1.75 -2.96 -10.47
N GLU A 84 -0.95 -2.61 -11.46
CA GLU A 84 0.31 -1.90 -11.22
C GLU A 84 0.12 -0.55 -10.52
N SER A 85 -0.89 0.22 -10.90
CA SER A 85 -1.12 1.53 -10.29
C SER A 85 -1.39 1.42 -8.79
N MET A 86 -2.06 0.35 -8.36
CA MET A 86 -2.32 0.11 -6.94
C MET A 86 -1.04 -0.26 -6.21
N ARG A 87 -0.21 -1.11 -6.81
CA ARG A 87 1.11 -1.44 -6.22
C ARG A 87 1.96 -0.18 -6.07
N ARG A 88 2.01 0.66 -7.10
CA ARG A 88 2.81 1.88 -7.05
C ARG A 88 2.33 2.81 -5.94
N PHE A 89 1.02 2.95 -5.79
CA PHE A 89 0.46 3.75 -4.71
C PHE A 89 0.89 3.22 -3.34
N ALA A 90 0.88 1.90 -3.17
CA ALA A 90 1.27 1.27 -1.90
C ALA A 90 2.77 1.26 -1.66
N GLY A 91 3.57 1.56 -2.68
CA GLY A 91 5.02 1.48 -2.57
C GLY A 91 5.56 0.06 -2.71
N LEU A 92 4.82 -0.79 -3.41
CA LEU A 92 5.17 -2.20 -3.61
C LEU A 92 5.60 -2.46 -5.05
N ARG A 93 6.53 -3.39 -5.21
CA ARG A 93 6.90 -3.95 -6.51
C ARG A 93 6.35 -5.36 -6.59
N LEU A 94 6.15 -5.85 -7.82
CA LEU A 94 5.67 -7.22 -8.00
C LEU A 94 6.63 -8.27 -7.40
N SER A 95 7.92 -7.95 -7.34
CA SER A 95 8.94 -8.81 -6.74
C SER A 95 8.99 -8.76 -5.22
N ASP A 96 8.29 -7.81 -4.60
CA ASP A 96 8.22 -7.72 -3.14
C ASP A 96 7.25 -8.79 -2.60
N ASN A 97 7.31 -9.02 -1.28
CA ASN A 97 6.29 -9.81 -0.61
C ASN A 97 5.00 -8.98 -0.58
N ILE A 98 4.01 -9.40 -1.36
CA ILE A 98 2.70 -8.73 -1.38
C ILE A 98 1.92 -9.17 -0.14
N PRO A 99 1.33 -8.24 0.63
CA PRO A 99 0.50 -8.62 1.77
C PRO A 99 -0.65 -9.54 1.35
N ASP A 100 -0.78 -10.67 2.04
CA ASP A 100 -1.88 -11.59 1.77
C ASP A 100 -3.16 -11.16 2.52
N GLU A 101 -4.26 -11.85 2.24
CA GLU A 101 -5.55 -11.49 2.83
C GLU A 101 -5.54 -11.54 4.35
N THR A 102 -4.78 -12.46 4.96
CA THR A 102 -4.66 -12.56 6.41
C THR A 102 -3.91 -11.34 7.00
N THR A 103 -2.84 -10.94 6.35
CA THR A 103 -2.08 -9.75 6.75
C THR A 103 -2.95 -8.50 6.65
N ILE A 104 -3.74 -8.38 5.58
CA ILE A 104 -4.66 -7.27 5.37
C ILE A 104 -5.71 -7.24 6.48
N LEU A 105 -6.31 -8.38 6.77
CA LEU A 105 -7.30 -8.51 7.84
C LEU A 105 -6.72 -8.11 9.21
N ASN A 106 -5.53 -8.62 9.52
CA ASN A 106 -4.88 -8.35 10.79
C ASN A 106 -4.56 -6.85 10.94
N PHE A 107 -4.15 -6.19 9.87
CA PHE A 107 -3.88 -4.76 9.93
C PHE A 107 -5.17 -3.96 10.17
N ARG A 108 -6.28 -4.35 9.53
CA ARG A 108 -7.56 -3.70 9.76
C ARG A 108 -7.98 -3.85 11.22
N HIS A 109 -7.83 -5.04 11.79
CA HIS A 109 -8.14 -5.28 13.20
C HIS A 109 -7.21 -4.47 14.11
N PHE A 110 -5.95 -4.32 13.74
CA PHE A 110 -5.01 -3.48 14.46
C PHE A 110 -5.50 -2.03 14.52
N LEU A 111 -5.94 -1.48 13.39
CA LEU A 111 -6.47 -0.12 13.36
C LEU A 111 -7.72 0.02 14.22
N GLU A 112 -8.64 -0.93 14.12
CA GLU A 112 -9.87 -0.93 14.92
C GLU A 112 -9.57 -1.00 16.41
N LYS A 113 -8.66 -1.88 16.81
CA LYS A 113 -8.30 -2.08 18.22
C LYS A 113 -7.77 -0.80 18.86
N HIS A 114 -7.04 0.01 18.12
CA HIS A 114 -6.42 1.23 18.63
C HIS A 114 -7.19 2.50 18.27
N GLY A 115 -8.37 2.37 17.68
CA GLY A 115 -9.22 3.51 17.34
C GLY A 115 -8.62 4.42 16.27
N LEU A 116 -7.92 3.84 15.35
CA LEU A 116 -7.21 4.59 14.31
C LEU A 116 -7.98 4.69 13.00
#